data_f045062d58cfc3d6fbf8e9760c4c7986
#
_entry.id   f045062d58cfc3d6fbf8e9760c4c7986
#
_cell.length_a   1.000
_cell.length_b   1.000
_cell.length_c   1.000
_cell.angle_alpha   90.00
_cell.angle_beta   90.00
_cell.angle_gamma   90.00
#
_symmetry.space_group_name_H-M   'P 1'
#
loop_
_entity.id
_entity.type
_entity.pdbx_description
1 polymer ?
#
loop_
_entity_poly.entity_id
_entity_poly.type
_entity_poly.pdbx_seq_one_letter_code
_entity_poly.pdbx_strand_id
1 'polypeptide(L)'
;MSALLKFALGVDWISERFGRIAATAVLLAALISAGNAFLRYGLDISSNAWLEIQWYLFAVCVMFGAPEVLRLNEHVRVDIFYGKLSSKGRVWVDLLGILLFLLPAMGVLLYYSWPLFLNMYRTGEMSSNAGGLIRWPAALMLPLGFLMVSLQGVSEAIKRVGWLTHTYDMDIHYERPLQ
;
A
#
# COMPACT_ATOMS: atom_id res chain seq x y z
N MET A 1 -14.45 -21.28 -13.20
CA MET A 1 -13.92 -20.29 -12.23
C MET A 1 -15.08 -19.42 -11.76
N SER A 2 -15.32 -19.31 -10.45
CA SER A 2 -16.43 -18.50 -9.91
C SER A 2 -16.20 -16.99 -10.23
N ALA A 3 -17.29 -16.21 -10.31
CA ALA A 3 -17.20 -14.75 -10.54
C ALA A 3 -16.33 -14.06 -9.47
N LEU A 4 -16.39 -14.53 -8.22
CA LEU A 4 -15.57 -14.02 -7.12
C LEU A 4 -14.08 -14.23 -7.35
N LEU A 5 -13.65 -15.38 -7.87
CA LEU A 5 -12.24 -15.61 -8.18
C LEU A 5 -11.76 -14.77 -9.35
N LYS A 6 -12.60 -14.52 -10.37
CA LYS A 6 -12.25 -13.59 -11.46
C LYS A 6 -12.05 -12.16 -10.92
N PHE A 7 -12.91 -11.73 -10.01
CA PHE A 7 -12.78 -10.44 -9.34
C PHE A 7 -11.46 -10.38 -8.55
N ALA A 8 -11.16 -11.39 -7.72
CA ALA A 8 -9.94 -11.43 -6.94
C ALA A 8 -8.68 -11.33 -7.81
N LEU A 9 -8.61 -12.09 -8.91
CA LEU A 9 -7.49 -12.02 -9.86
C LEU A 9 -7.41 -10.67 -10.59
N GLY A 10 -8.54 -10.01 -10.83
CA GLY A 10 -8.57 -8.65 -11.36
C GLY A 10 -7.97 -7.63 -10.38
N VAL A 11 -8.30 -7.75 -9.10
CA VAL A 11 -7.71 -6.92 -8.04
C VAL A 11 -6.20 -7.19 -7.93
N ASP A 12 -5.77 -8.45 -7.97
CA ASP A 12 -4.35 -8.81 -7.95
C ASP A 12 -3.57 -8.15 -9.09
N TRP A 13 -4.14 -8.15 -10.31
CA TRP A 13 -3.52 -7.48 -11.45
C TRP A 13 -3.39 -5.96 -11.24
N ILE A 14 -4.40 -5.32 -10.64
CA ILE A 14 -4.34 -3.89 -10.30
C ILE A 14 -3.25 -3.64 -9.27
N SER A 15 -3.21 -4.43 -8.18
CA SER A 15 -2.21 -4.29 -7.12
C SER A 15 -0.78 -4.42 -7.64
N GLU A 16 -0.53 -5.37 -8.55
CA GLU A 16 0.77 -5.51 -9.23
C GLU A 16 1.17 -4.26 -10.02
N ARG A 17 0.22 -3.61 -10.71
CA ARG A 17 0.49 -2.34 -11.43
C ARG A 17 0.80 -1.21 -10.47
N PHE A 18 0.06 -1.12 -9.38
CA PHE A 18 0.33 -0.15 -8.32
C PHE A 18 1.70 -0.38 -7.66
N GLY A 19 2.09 -1.62 -7.42
CA GLY A 19 3.43 -1.97 -6.94
C GLY A 19 4.55 -1.49 -7.88
N ARG A 20 4.37 -1.63 -9.20
CA ARG A 20 5.34 -1.10 -10.19
C ARG A 20 5.43 0.43 -10.17
N ILE A 21 4.28 1.12 -10.00
CA ILE A 21 4.26 2.58 -9.83
C ILE A 21 4.99 2.98 -8.55
N ALA A 22 4.76 2.26 -7.44
CA ALA A 22 5.44 2.48 -6.18
C ALA A 22 6.97 2.34 -6.31
N ALA A 23 7.45 1.27 -6.96
CA ALA A 23 8.87 1.06 -7.24
C ALA A 23 9.47 2.20 -8.09
N THR A 24 8.74 2.67 -9.10
CA THR A 24 9.18 3.81 -9.92
C THR A 24 9.22 5.10 -9.10
N ALA A 25 8.25 5.32 -8.20
CA ALA A 25 8.22 6.48 -7.33
C ALA A 25 9.43 6.54 -6.38
N VAL A 26 9.89 5.40 -5.86
CA VAL A 26 11.12 5.32 -5.04
C VAL A 26 12.34 5.76 -5.86
N LEU A 27 12.49 5.22 -7.08
CA LEU A 27 13.60 5.59 -7.95
C LEU A 27 13.59 7.09 -8.25
N LEU A 28 12.45 7.64 -8.62
CA LEU A 28 12.29 9.07 -8.89
C LEU A 28 12.60 9.92 -7.65
N ALA A 29 12.10 9.53 -6.47
CA ALA A 29 12.40 10.22 -5.22
C ALA A 29 13.91 10.26 -4.92
N ALA A 30 14.59 9.11 -5.12
CA ALA A 30 16.06 9.04 -4.93
C ALA A 30 16.82 9.94 -5.92
N LEU A 31 16.44 9.92 -7.21
CA LEU A 31 17.06 10.75 -8.24
C LEU A 31 16.85 12.25 -7.96
N ILE A 32 15.63 12.64 -7.59
CA ILE A 32 15.33 14.03 -7.21
C ILE A 32 16.10 14.45 -5.98
N SER A 33 16.21 13.57 -4.97
CA SER A 33 16.99 13.84 -3.76
C SER A 33 18.47 14.07 -4.08
N ALA A 34 19.07 13.17 -4.86
CA ALA A 34 20.45 13.30 -5.30
C ALA A 34 20.68 14.56 -6.14
N GLY A 35 19.78 14.84 -7.09
CA GLY A 35 19.83 16.06 -7.92
C GLY A 35 19.73 17.34 -7.09
N ASN A 36 18.78 17.39 -6.13
CA ASN A 36 18.61 18.53 -5.25
C ASN A 36 19.85 18.75 -4.35
N ALA A 37 20.43 17.66 -3.85
CA ALA A 37 21.67 17.74 -3.08
C ALA A 37 22.84 18.32 -3.93
N PHE A 38 23.00 17.84 -5.17
CA PHE A 38 24.02 18.34 -6.09
C PHE A 38 23.84 19.84 -6.39
N LEU A 39 22.61 20.28 -6.72
CA LEU A 39 22.31 21.68 -7.00
C LEU A 39 22.56 22.57 -5.77
N ARG A 40 22.18 22.09 -4.59
CA ARG A 40 22.35 22.83 -3.34
C ARG A 40 23.81 23.03 -2.96
N TYR A 41 24.62 21.96 -3.05
CA TYR A 41 26.02 22.03 -2.62
C TYR A 41 26.99 22.48 -3.72
N GLY A 42 26.61 22.29 -5.00
CA GLY A 42 27.47 22.67 -6.14
C GLY A 42 27.18 24.05 -6.71
N LEU A 43 25.90 24.49 -6.65
CA LEU A 43 25.46 25.73 -7.30
C LEU A 43 24.74 26.70 -6.37
N ASP A 44 24.61 26.40 -5.06
CA ASP A 44 23.87 27.17 -4.07
C ASP A 44 22.38 27.41 -4.46
N ILE A 45 21.81 26.52 -5.28
CA ILE A 45 20.40 26.56 -5.70
C ILE A 45 19.59 25.57 -4.86
N SER A 46 18.58 26.09 -4.16
CA SER A 46 17.67 25.25 -3.36
C SER A 46 16.22 25.66 -3.59
N SER A 47 15.32 24.65 -3.58
CA SER A 47 13.89 24.88 -3.68
C SER A 47 13.14 23.94 -2.74
N ASN A 48 12.21 24.48 -1.95
CA ASN A 48 11.33 23.69 -1.09
C ASN A 48 10.41 22.77 -1.91
N ALA A 49 10.01 23.17 -3.12
CA ALA A 49 9.20 22.32 -4.00
C ALA A 49 9.91 20.99 -4.33
N TRP A 50 11.25 20.98 -4.54
CA TRP A 50 12.01 19.76 -4.78
C TRP A 50 12.04 18.82 -3.56
N LEU A 51 12.06 19.38 -2.34
CA LEU A 51 11.96 18.60 -1.11
C LEU A 51 10.55 18.01 -0.93
N GLU A 52 9.51 18.79 -1.24
CA GLU A 52 8.12 18.37 -1.06
C GLU A 52 7.70 17.33 -2.09
N ILE A 53 8.15 17.40 -3.34
CA ILE A 53 7.82 16.39 -4.34
C ILE A 53 8.37 15.01 -3.96
N GLN A 54 9.49 14.94 -3.21
CA GLN A 54 9.99 13.67 -2.67
C GLN A 54 9.01 13.07 -1.66
N TRP A 55 8.38 13.89 -0.81
CA TRP A 55 7.35 13.41 0.12
C TRP A 55 6.10 12.91 -0.60
N TYR A 56 5.72 13.56 -1.72
CA TYR A 56 4.60 13.10 -2.55
C TYR A 56 4.90 11.76 -3.18
N LEU A 57 6.10 11.58 -3.73
CA LEU A 57 6.55 10.30 -4.29
C LEU A 57 6.66 9.22 -3.21
N PHE A 58 7.08 9.59 -2.00
CA PHE A 58 7.08 8.69 -0.86
C PHE A 58 5.66 8.26 -0.45
N ALA A 59 4.71 9.18 -0.43
CA ALA A 59 3.30 8.84 -0.20
C ALA A 59 2.76 7.87 -1.27
N VAL A 60 3.08 8.08 -2.56
CA VAL A 60 2.77 7.14 -3.64
C VAL A 60 3.42 5.78 -3.39
N CYS A 61 4.71 5.75 -3.03
CA CYS A 61 5.44 4.52 -2.75
C CYS A 61 4.76 3.69 -1.66
N VAL A 62 4.45 4.30 -0.52
CA VAL A 62 3.86 3.60 0.63
C VAL A 62 2.44 3.15 0.33
N MET A 63 1.59 4.06 -0.19
CA MET A 63 0.16 3.80 -0.36
C MET A 63 -0.13 2.87 -1.54
N PHE A 64 0.66 2.90 -2.60
CA PHE A 64 0.50 2.01 -3.75
C PHE A 64 1.32 0.73 -3.63
N GLY A 65 2.37 0.72 -2.83
CA GLY A 65 3.13 -0.49 -2.51
C GLY A 65 2.41 -1.43 -1.55
N ALA A 66 1.67 -0.88 -0.58
CA ALA A 66 1.01 -1.67 0.46
C ALA A 66 0.06 -2.78 -0.06
N PRO A 67 -0.82 -2.56 -1.05
CA PRO A 67 -1.66 -3.63 -1.60
C PRO A 67 -0.84 -4.73 -2.28
N GLU A 68 0.29 -4.40 -2.94
CA GLU A 68 1.17 -5.39 -3.56
C GLU A 68 1.90 -6.23 -2.52
N VAL A 69 2.42 -5.62 -1.46
CA VAL A 69 3.04 -6.34 -0.34
C VAL A 69 2.03 -7.26 0.35
N LEU A 70 0.75 -6.86 0.44
CA LEU A 70 -0.32 -7.73 0.95
C LEU A 70 -0.57 -8.91 0.00
N ARG A 71 -0.60 -8.68 -1.32
CA ARG A 71 -0.75 -9.71 -2.35
C ARG A 71 0.35 -10.75 -2.30
N LEU A 72 1.60 -10.30 -2.19
CA LEU A 72 2.79 -11.14 -2.13
C LEU A 72 2.97 -11.81 -0.76
N ASN A 73 2.16 -11.43 0.22
CA ASN A 73 2.23 -11.97 1.58
C ASN A 73 3.60 -11.70 2.28
N GLU A 74 4.25 -10.59 1.95
CA GLU A 74 5.60 -10.21 2.42
C GLU A 74 5.59 -9.35 3.68
N HIS A 75 4.47 -9.27 4.41
CA HIS A 75 4.43 -8.56 5.68
C HIS A 75 5.23 -9.27 6.76
N VAL A 76 5.98 -8.48 7.53
CA VAL A 76 6.67 -8.98 8.73
C VAL A 76 5.65 -9.56 9.71
N ARG A 77 5.86 -10.82 10.12
CA ARG A 77 4.97 -11.55 11.03
C ARG A 77 5.70 -11.98 12.29
N VAL A 78 4.94 -12.13 13.37
CA VAL A 78 5.46 -12.73 14.60
C VAL A 78 5.37 -14.24 14.46
N ASP A 79 6.47 -14.87 14.08
CA ASP A 79 6.52 -16.30 13.69
C ASP A 79 6.49 -17.30 14.84
N ILE A 80 6.62 -16.83 16.09
CA ILE A 80 6.70 -17.68 17.29
C ILE A 80 5.50 -18.63 17.39
N PHE A 81 4.30 -18.15 17.09
CA PHE A 81 3.07 -18.94 17.12
C PHE A 81 2.64 -19.40 15.74
N TYR A 82 2.74 -18.53 14.73
CA TYR A 82 2.29 -18.80 13.37
C TYR A 82 3.02 -19.98 12.74
N GLY A 83 4.34 -20.11 12.93
CA GLY A 83 5.15 -21.21 12.42
C GLY A 83 4.81 -22.59 13.01
N LYS A 84 4.11 -22.65 14.16
CA LYS A 84 3.68 -23.89 14.79
C LYS A 84 2.31 -24.39 14.30
N LEU A 85 1.57 -23.55 13.58
CA LEU A 85 0.23 -23.87 13.09
C LEU A 85 0.31 -24.80 11.88
N SER A 86 -0.70 -25.66 11.75
CA SER A 86 -0.94 -26.42 10.52
C SER A 86 -1.27 -25.45 9.37
N SER A 87 -1.08 -25.89 8.13
CA SER A 87 -1.44 -25.10 6.94
C SER A 87 -2.87 -24.57 6.99
N LYS A 88 -3.83 -25.39 7.40
CA LYS A 88 -5.23 -24.99 7.58
C LYS A 88 -5.40 -23.95 8.70
N GLY A 89 -4.68 -24.09 9.79
CA GLY A 89 -4.68 -23.14 10.91
C GLY A 89 -4.14 -21.76 10.49
N ARG A 90 -3.09 -21.71 9.70
CA ARG A 90 -2.55 -20.45 9.14
C ARG A 90 -3.55 -19.74 8.25
N VAL A 91 -4.21 -20.47 7.34
CA VAL A 91 -5.25 -19.89 6.46
C VAL A 91 -6.40 -19.31 7.27
N TRP A 92 -6.83 -19.96 8.37
CA TRP A 92 -7.86 -19.42 9.26
C TRP A 92 -7.41 -18.17 10.01
N VAL A 93 -6.19 -18.16 10.55
CA VAL A 93 -5.64 -16.98 11.23
C VAL A 93 -5.54 -15.80 10.27
N ASP A 94 -5.06 -16.01 9.06
CA ASP A 94 -4.98 -14.98 8.03
C ASP A 94 -6.37 -14.44 7.64
N LEU A 95 -7.33 -15.34 7.41
CA LEU A 95 -8.69 -14.95 7.05
C LEU A 95 -9.36 -14.12 8.15
N LEU A 96 -9.25 -14.56 9.41
CA LEU A 96 -9.79 -13.82 10.55
C LEU A 96 -9.05 -12.48 10.74
N GLY A 97 -7.74 -12.45 10.57
CA GLY A 97 -6.94 -11.23 10.61
C GLY A 97 -7.38 -10.21 9.56
N ILE A 98 -7.66 -10.65 8.34
CA ILE A 98 -8.18 -9.79 7.27
C ILE A 98 -9.57 -9.26 7.64
N LEU A 99 -10.49 -10.13 8.04
CA LEU A 99 -11.89 -9.75 8.25
C LEU A 99 -12.10 -8.92 9.51
N LEU A 100 -11.40 -9.23 10.61
CA LEU A 100 -11.64 -8.61 11.91
C LEU A 100 -10.73 -7.41 12.20
N PHE A 101 -9.55 -7.34 11.57
CA PHE A 101 -8.59 -6.28 11.84
C PHE A 101 -8.29 -5.44 10.60
N LEU A 102 -7.84 -6.04 9.50
CA LEU A 102 -7.41 -5.30 8.33
C LEU A 102 -8.57 -4.51 7.71
N LEU A 103 -9.66 -5.17 7.33
CA LEU A 103 -10.78 -4.49 6.66
C LEU A 103 -11.46 -3.43 7.54
N PRO A 104 -11.74 -3.66 8.85
CA PRO A 104 -12.28 -2.61 9.69
C PRO A 104 -11.32 -1.44 9.87
N ALA A 105 -10.02 -1.69 10.07
CA ALA A 105 -9.02 -0.63 10.22
C ALA A 105 -8.92 0.21 8.95
N MET A 106 -8.80 -0.43 7.77
CA MET A 106 -8.75 0.27 6.48
C MET A 106 -10.04 1.05 6.21
N GLY A 107 -11.20 0.52 6.58
CA GLY A 107 -12.50 1.20 6.47
C GLY A 107 -12.56 2.48 7.30
N VAL A 108 -12.09 2.44 8.55
CA VAL A 108 -12.00 3.62 9.42
C VAL A 108 -11.03 4.65 8.84
N LEU A 109 -9.84 4.22 8.41
CA LEU A 109 -8.83 5.10 7.83
C LEU A 109 -9.32 5.73 6.52
N LEU A 110 -10.01 4.99 5.67
CA LEU A 110 -10.63 5.50 4.45
C LEU A 110 -11.71 6.55 4.78
N TYR A 111 -12.57 6.27 5.77
CA TYR A 111 -13.63 7.18 6.19
C TYR A 111 -13.07 8.53 6.67
N TYR A 112 -12.02 8.56 7.47
CA TYR A 112 -11.44 9.81 7.97
C TYR A 112 -10.50 10.51 6.97
N SER A 113 -9.83 9.77 6.10
CA SER A 113 -8.93 10.38 5.10
C SER A 113 -9.68 11.03 3.94
N TRP A 114 -10.88 10.57 3.61
CA TRP A 114 -11.68 11.12 2.53
C TRP A 114 -12.07 12.59 2.73
N PRO A 115 -12.66 13.01 3.89
CA PRO A 115 -12.94 14.42 4.16
C PRO A 115 -11.68 15.29 4.21
N LEU A 116 -10.58 14.76 4.73
CA LEU A 116 -9.28 15.46 4.76
C LEU A 116 -8.84 15.83 3.34
N PHE A 117 -8.84 14.85 2.43
CA PHE A 117 -8.53 15.09 1.01
C PHE A 117 -9.49 16.13 0.40
N LEU A 118 -10.82 15.97 0.60
CA LEU A 118 -11.80 16.88 0.04
C LEU A 118 -11.63 18.31 0.55
N ASN A 119 -11.30 18.49 1.82
CA ASN A 119 -11.05 19.82 2.38
C ASN A 119 -9.82 20.46 1.71
N MET A 120 -8.68 19.77 1.64
CA MET A 120 -7.48 20.28 1.00
C MET A 120 -7.68 20.56 -0.50
N TYR A 121 -8.48 19.73 -1.18
CA TYR A 121 -8.81 19.94 -2.59
C TYR A 121 -9.66 21.20 -2.80
N ARG A 122 -10.71 21.41 -1.96
CA ARG A 122 -11.64 22.55 -2.07
C ARG A 122 -11.01 23.87 -1.67
N THR A 123 -10.15 23.86 -0.66
CA THR A 123 -9.46 25.08 -0.18
C THR A 123 -8.24 25.43 -1.03
N GLY A 124 -7.75 24.52 -1.86
CA GLY A 124 -6.50 24.72 -2.59
C GLY A 124 -5.29 24.90 -1.65
N GLU A 125 -5.32 24.25 -0.49
CA GLU A 125 -4.30 24.41 0.56
C GLU A 125 -2.88 24.21 0.02
N MET A 126 -2.06 25.23 0.21
CA MET A 126 -0.64 25.21 -0.16
C MET A 126 0.23 24.85 1.05
N SER A 127 1.43 24.39 0.78
CA SER A 127 2.44 24.22 1.82
C SER A 127 2.77 25.56 2.49
N SER A 128 3.10 25.51 3.79
CA SER A 128 3.56 26.68 4.54
C SER A 128 5.00 27.09 4.20
N ASN A 129 5.73 26.27 3.45
CA ASN A 129 7.09 26.57 3.03
C ASN A 129 7.09 27.56 1.87
N ALA A 130 8.05 28.48 1.84
CA ALA A 130 8.22 29.42 0.73
C ALA A 130 8.47 28.66 -0.59
N GLY A 131 7.60 28.89 -1.61
CA GLY A 131 7.66 28.16 -2.88
C GLY A 131 7.26 26.70 -2.80
N GLY A 132 6.52 26.30 -1.75
CA GLY A 132 6.01 24.95 -1.57
C GLY A 132 4.85 24.60 -2.50
N LEU A 133 4.48 23.32 -2.52
CA LEU A 133 3.50 22.74 -3.44
C LEU A 133 2.09 22.73 -2.85
N ILE A 134 1.09 22.52 -3.73
CA ILE A 134 -0.30 22.31 -3.35
C ILE A 134 -0.46 20.93 -2.68
N ARG A 135 -1.14 20.83 -1.54
CA ARG A 135 -1.12 19.65 -0.66
C ARG A 135 -2.07 18.51 -1.05
N TRP A 136 -3.15 18.81 -1.79
CA TRP A 136 -4.18 17.81 -2.09
C TRP A 136 -3.68 16.56 -2.84
N PRO A 137 -2.64 16.59 -3.74
CA PRO A 137 -2.22 15.38 -4.42
C PRO A 137 -1.61 14.34 -3.45
N ALA A 138 -0.84 14.80 -2.47
CA ALA A 138 -0.32 13.91 -1.42
C ALA A 138 -1.45 13.39 -0.52
N ALA A 139 -2.41 14.27 -0.16
CA ALA A 139 -3.56 13.88 0.64
C ALA A 139 -4.46 12.84 -0.06
N LEU A 140 -4.60 12.92 -1.40
CA LEU A 140 -5.35 11.94 -2.19
C LEU A 140 -4.76 10.52 -2.11
N MET A 141 -3.45 10.40 -1.92
CA MET A 141 -2.80 9.07 -1.81
C MET A 141 -3.33 8.28 -0.63
N LEU A 142 -3.73 8.94 0.47
CA LEU A 142 -4.26 8.26 1.67
C LEU A 142 -5.54 7.47 1.38
N PRO A 143 -6.66 8.10 0.95
CA PRO A 143 -7.88 7.36 0.68
C PRO A 143 -7.74 6.37 -0.47
N LEU A 144 -6.94 6.66 -1.50
CA LEU A 144 -6.69 5.72 -2.59
C LEU A 144 -5.92 4.49 -2.10
N GLY A 145 -4.88 4.68 -1.30
CA GLY A 145 -4.11 3.58 -0.74
C GLY A 145 -4.95 2.69 0.18
N PHE A 146 -5.71 3.29 1.12
CA PHE A 146 -6.59 2.52 2.01
C PHE A 146 -7.69 1.77 1.25
N LEU A 147 -8.24 2.38 0.19
CA LEU A 147 -9.18 1.70 -0.70
C LEU A 147 -8.53 0.50 -1.39
N MET A 148 -7.32 0.67 -1.95
CA MET A 148 -6.61 -0.41 -2.64
C MET A 148 -6.23 -1.55 -1.70
N VAL A 149 -5.77 -1.25 -0.49
CA VAL A 149 -5.49 -2.28 0.54
C VAL A 149 -6.78 -3.00 0.96
N SER A 150 -7.91 -2.28 1.07
CA SER A 150 -9.21 -2.90 1.36
C SER A 150 -9.63 -3.87 0.25
N LEU A 151 -9.51 -3.45 -1.02
CA LEU A 151 -9.84 -4.31 -2.17
C LEU A 151 -8.93 -5.54 -2.21
N GLN A 152 -7.63 -5.36 -1.97
CA GLN A 152 -6.70 -6.49 -1.89
C GLN A 152 -7.01 -7.40 -0.71
N GLY A 153 -7.40 -6.86 0.45
CA GLY A 153 -7.85 -7.65 1.60
C GLY A 153 -9.06 -8.51 1.26
N VAL A 154 -10.04 -7.95 0.53
CA VAL A 154 -11.20 -8.73 0.03
C VAL A 154 -10.75 -9.83 -0.95
N SER A 155 -9.85 -9.53 -1.88
CA SER A 155 -9.26 -10.51 -2.80
C SER A 155 -8.60 -11.66 -2.03
N GLU A 156 -7.78 -11.33 -1.03
CA GLU A 156 -7.09 -12.31 -0.19
C GLU A 156 -8.07 -13.17 0.63
N ALA A 157 -9.16 -12.59 1.15
CA ALA A 157 -10.20 -13.34 1.85
C ALA A 157 -10.90 -14.33 0.90
N ILE A 158 -11.25 -13.91 -0.31
CA ILE A 158 -11.88 -14.78 -1.33
C ILE A 158 -10.97 -15.96 -1.68
N LYS A 159 -9.67 -15.71 -1.87
CA LYS A 159 -8.69 -16.77 -2.20
C LYS A 159 -8.54 -17.78 -1.05
N ARG A 160 -8.49 -17.32 0.20
CA ARG A 160 -8.42 -18.19 1.38
C ARG A 160 -9.67 -19.04 1.58
N VAL A 161 -10.85 -18.45 1.38
CA VAL A 161 -12.12 -19.21 1.37
C VAL A 161 -12.12 -20.22 0.23
N GLY A 162 -11.68 -19.83 -0.96
CA GLY A 162 -11.54 -20.73 -2.11
C GLY A 162 -10.63 -21.91 -1.83
N TRP A 163 -9.51 -21.71 -1.14
CA TRP A 163 -8.60 -22.78 -0.73
C TRP A 163 -9.25 -23.71 0.31
N LEU A 164 -9.92 -23.16 1.33
CA LEU A 164 -10.63 -23.94 2.35
C LEU A 164 -11.75 -24.80 1.76
N THR A 165 -12.36 -24.37 0.67
CA THR A 165 -13.43 -25.09 -0.05
C THR A 165 -12.92 -25.92 -1.23
N HIS A 166 -11.59 -26.06 -1.40
CA HIS A 166 -10.95 -26.79 -2.50
C HIS A 166 -11.35 -26.31 -3.92
N THR A 167 -11.76 -25.06 -4.06
CA THR A 167 -12.13 -24.44 -5.35
C THR A 167 -11.00 -23.60 -5.97
N TYR A 168 -9.97 -23.30 -5.20
CA TYR A 168 -8.79 -22.53 -5.61
C TYR A 168 -7.55 -23.11 -4.94
N ASP A 169 -6.49 -23.31 -5.72
CA ASP A 169 -5.19 -23.72 -5.19
C ASP A 169 -4.31 -22.49 -4.98
N MET A 170 -3.77 -22.36 -3.78
CA MET A 170 -2.94 -21.23 -3.34
C MET A 170 -1.67 -21.80 -2.73
N ASP A 171 -0.53 -21.21 -3.06
CA ASP A 171 0.72 -21.54 -2.37
C ASP A 171 0.65 -21.08 -0.91
N ILE A 172 0.64 -22.07 -0.03
CA ILE A 172 0.64 -21.89 1.43
C ILE A 172 1.98 -22.25 2.05
N HIS A 173 3.02 -22.41 1.20
CA HIS A 173 4.34 -22.75 1.70
C HIS A 173 4.84 -21.62 2.60
N TYR A 174 5.26 -21.99 3.81
CA TYR A 174 5.81 -21.07 4.78
C TYR A 174 7.28 -21.41 4.99
N GLU A 175 8.14 -20.55 4.49
CA GLU A 175 9.57 -20.61 4.78
C GLU A 175 9.84 -19.84 6.08
N ARG A 176 10.43 -20.54 7.07
CA ARG A 176 10.92 -19.84 8.26
C ARG A 176 12.03 -18.89 7.85
N PRO A 177 11.95 -17.59 8.20
CA PRO A 177 13.10 -16.71 8.05
C PRO A 177 14.31 -17.31 8.78
N LEU A 178 15.43 -17.38 8.11
CA LEU A 178 16.70 -17.79 8.73
C LEU A 178 17.03 -16.76 9.82
N GLN A 179 17.02 -17.21 11.08
CA GLN A 179 17.51 -16.44 12.22
C GLN A 179 19.03 -16.51 12.28
#